data_50dbf330d3abe9b7f161b1039fbd6bf2
#
_entry.id   50dbf330d3abe9b7f161b1039fbd6bf2
#
_cell.length_a   1.000
_cell.length_b   1.000
_cell.length_c   1.000
_cell.angle_alpha   90.00
_cell.angle_beta   90.00
_cell.angle_gamma   90.00
#
_symmetry.space_group_name_H-M   'P 1'
#
loop_
_entity.id
_entity.type
_entity.pdbx_description
1 polymer ?
#
loop_
_entity_poly.entity_id
_entity_poly.type
_entity_poly.pdbx_seq_one_letter_code
_entity_poly.pdbx_strand_id
1 'polypeptide(L)'
;GFPLGAMAGGAVSHDIIDRHGWQAIFVLGGVLPLALAVAAAFMLPESARFLAQCGRKQALQRILARIGSLPETEGEPTSPEPAQARDKQMTVGALFTPDMRAWTLLLWTLSFLGMLLTYFLINWTPLLLVAAGVPEQNAIMAVVLLNAGGVAGGLLIGRLLDRVSVFIVLAIAFGVGALCVYALGATLGMGLALTLIMTAVTGLSLFGGQMNFPGLTANYYPVPVRSTGAGWAMAFGRAGSVIGPLAGGALVAMKLDASQLLQLSAIPAVLAAIVLLMLARACPERQI
;
A
#
# COMPACT_ATOMS: atom_id res chain seq x y z
N GLY A 1 5.70 -3.18 6.18
CA GLY A 1 5.62 -2.64 7.58
C GLY A 1 4.20 -2.45 8.06
N PHE A 2 3.31 -1.80 7.27
CA PHE A 2 1.96 -1.41 7.74
C PHE A 2 1.11 -2.59 8.28
N PRO A 3 0.89 -3.71 7.56
CA PRO A 3 0.06 -4.79 8.10
C PRO A 3 0.68 -5.53 9.28
N LEU A 4 2.02 -5.66 9.30
CA LEU A 4 2.72 -6.24 10.46
C LEU A 4 2.53 -5.36 11.69
N GLY A 5 2.62 -4.03 11.52
CA GLY A 5 2.33 -3.08 12.59
C GLY A 5 0.88 -3.15 13.08
N ALA A 6 -0.08 -3.29 12.16
CA ALA A 6 -1.49 -3.43 12.50
C ALA A 6 -1.78 -4.74 13.25
N MET A 7 -1.16 -5.86 12.84
CA MET A 7 -1.27 -7.15 13.53
C MET A 7 -0.67 -7.10 14.94
N ALA A 8 0.57 -6.60 15.05
CA ALA A 8 1.26 -6.47 16.35
C ALA A 8 0.51 -5.50 17.28
N GLY A 9 0.06 -4.36 16.74
CA GLY A 9 -0.75 -3.39 17.47
C GLY A 9 -2.05 -3.99 18.00
N GLY A 10 -2.78 -4.72 17.16
CA GLY A 10 -4.01 -5.41 17.56
C GLY A 10 -3.79 -6.45 18.65
N ALA A 11 -2.76 -7.28 18.52
CA ALA A 11 -2.43 -8.31 19.52
C ALA A 11 -2.05 -7.71 20.88
N VAL A 12 -1.26 -6.65 20.87
CA VAL A 12 -0.80 -5.98 22.10
C VAL A 12 -1.89 -5.12 22.74
N SER A 13 -2.80 -4.56 21.92
CA SER A 13 -3.88 -3.68 22.40
C SER A 13 -4.82 -4.38 23.38
N HIS A 14 -5.14 -5.66 23.16
CA HIS A 14 -6.05 -6.42 24.03
C HIS A 14 -5.53 -6.46 25.47
N ASP A 15 -4.29 -6.91 25.67
CA ASP A 15 -3.69 -7.03 27.00
C ASP A 15 -3.47 -5.67 27.69
N ILE A 16 -3.20 -4.62 26.92
CA ILE A 16 -2.97 -3.28 27.44
C ILE A 16 -4.29 -2.63 27.87
N ILE A 17 -5.36 -2.77 27.09
CA ILE A 17 -6.67 -2.21 27.44
C ILE A 17 -7.17 -2.80 28.75
N ASP A 18 -7.07 -4.11 28.90
CA ASP A 18 -7.55 -4.81 30.09
C ASP A 18 -6.80 -4.41 31.37
N ARG A 19 -5.51 -4.09 31.27
CA ARG A 19 -4.66 -3.76 32.42
C ARG A 19 -4.54 -2.27 32.72
N HIS A 20 -4.51 -1.43 31.69
CA HIS A 20 -4.13 0.00 31.79
C HIS A 20 -5.18 0.95 31.18
N GLY A 21 -6.26 0.41 30.63
CA GLY A 21 -7.28 1.19 29.93
C GLY A 21 -6.87 1.63 28.54
N TRP A 22 -7.83 2.15 27.78
CA TRP A 22 -7.66 2.56 26.38
C TRP A 22 -6.64 3.70 26.17
N GLN A 23 -6.46 4.57 27.19
CA GLN A 23 -5.50 5.68 27.13
C GLN A 23 -4.06 5.21 26.94
N ALA A 24 -3.70 4.05 27.50
CA ALA A 24 -2.36 3.49 27.41
C ALA A 24 -1.94 3.18 25.96
N ILE A 25 -2.89 2.85 25.08
CA ILE A 25 -2.62 2.63 23.65
C ILE A 25 -2.17 3.92 22.98
N PHE A 26 -2.82 5.06 23.28
CA PHE A 26 -2.41 6.36 22.72
C PHE A 26 -1.03 6.78 23.22
N VAL A 27 -0.73 6.53 24.48
CA VAL A 27 0.59 6.80 25.05
C VAL A 27 1.65 5.93 24.36
N LEU A 28 1.40 4.63 24.20
CA LEU A 28 2.31 3.72 23.50
C LEU A 28 2.51 4.14 22.04
N GLY A 29 1.41 4.47 21.35
CA GLY A 29 1.42 4.95 19.97
C GLY A 29 2.17 6.27 19.77
N GLY A 30 2.29 7.10 20.79
CA GLY A 30 3.08 8.32 20.79
C GLY A 30 4.54 8.10 21.20
N VAL A 31 4.76 7.39 22.31
CA VAL A 31 6.11 7.17 22.87
C VAL A 31 6.99 6.32 21.96
N LEU A 32 6.45 5.25 21.38
CA LEU A 32 7.24 4.34 20.55
C LEU A 32 7.84 5.01 19.29
N PRO A 33 7.08 5.77 18.48
CA PRO A 33 7.65 6.51 17.36
C PRO A 33 8.66 7.59 17.78
N LEU A 34 8.43 8.27 18.93
CA LEU A 34 9.38 9.24 19.46
C LEU A 34 10.69 8.58 19.88
N ALA A 35 10.62 7.45 20.59
CA ALA A 35 11.81 6.69 20.96
C ALA A 35 12.59 6.21 19.72
N LEU A 36 11.87 5.72 18.69
CA LEU A 36 12.48 5.34 17.42
C LEU A 36 13.10 6.55 16.69
N ALA A 37 12.45 7.71 16.71
CA ALA A 37 13.00 8.92 16.09
C ALA A 37 14.29 9.37 16.79
N VAL A 38 14.33 9.33 18.12
CA VAL A 38 15.54 9.61 18.91
C VAL A 38 16.64 8.60 18.59
N ALA A 39 16.33 7.30 18.62
CA ALA A 39 17.28 6.25 18.27
C ALA A 39 17.81 6.43 16.84
N ALA A 40 16.95 6.72 15.89
CA ALA A 40 17.33 6.97 14.51
C ALA A 40 18.26 8.19 14.37
N ALA A 41 18.01 9.28 15.11
CA ALA A 41 18.86 10.47 15.08
C ALA A 41 20.31 10.19 15.53
N PHE A 42 20.50 9.23 16.45
CA PHE A 42 21.83 8.84 16.93
C PHE A 42 22.47 7.69 16.17
N MET A 43 21.68 6.79 15.62
CA MET A 43 22.17 5.54 15.01
C MET A 43 22.26 5.59 13.48
N LEU A 44 21.42 6.41 12.82
CA LEU A 44 21.42 6.47 11.36
C LEU A 44 22.52 7.40 10.86
N PRO A 45 23.48 6.90 10.06
CA PRO A 45 24.44 7.75 9.39
C PRO A 45 23.75 8.60 8.32
N GLU A 46 24.30 9.77 8.04
CA GLU A 46 23.83 10.62 6.94
C GLU A 46 23.82 9.87 5.60
N SER A 47 22.86 10.19 4.74
CA SER A 47 22.77 9.58 3.42
C SER A 47 24.01 9.88 2.58
N ALA A 48 24.67 8.83 2.04
CA ALA A 48 25.82 8.97 1.14
C ALA A 48 25.49 9.91 -0.05
N ARG A 49 24.28 9.81 -0.58
CA ARG A 49 23.80 10.65 -1.67
C ARG A 49 23.67 12.14 -1.26
N PHE A 50 23.19 12.40 -0.06
CA PHE A 50 23.09 13.75 0.50
C PHE A 50 24.48 14.35 0.72
N LEU A 51 25.41 13.57 1.29
CA LEU A 51 26.79 14.00 1.51
C LEU A 51 27.54 14.31 0.20
N ALA A 52 27.29 13.50 -0.84
CA ALA A 52 27.81 13.75 -2.18
C ALA A 52 27.28 15.07 -2.76
N GLN A 53 25.99 15.35 -2.57
CA GLN A 53 25.35 16.59 -3.03
C GLN A 53 25.80 17.84 -2.27
N CYS A 54 26.05 17.70 -0.97
CA CYS A 54 26.57 18.79 -0.12
C CYS A 54 28.09 18.98 -0.23
N GLY A 55 28.77 18.22 -1.09
CA GLY A 55 30.22 18.32 -1.28
C GLY A 55 31.06 17.88 -0.07
N ARG A 56 30.46 17.18 0.90
CA ARG A 56 31.14 16.70 2.11
C ARG A 56 31.94 15.42 1.84
N LYS A 57 33.02 15.55 1.04
CA LYS A 57 33.84 14.42 0.57
C LYS A 57 34.38 13.52 1.69
N GLN A 58 34.88 14.09 2.80
CA GLN A 58 35.45 13.31 3.91
C GLN A 58 34.40 12.46 4.64
N ALA A 59 33.19 12.97 4.85
CA ALA A 59 32.09 12.23 5.46
C ALA A 59 31.59 11.11 4.54
N LEU A 60 31.51 11.38 3.23
CA LEU A 60 31.15 10.40 2.22
C LEU A 60 32.16 9.24 2.19
N GLN A 61 33.48 9.52 2.18
CA GLN A 61 34.51 8.48 2.19
C GLN A 61 34.44 7.60 3.44
N ARG A 62 34.15 8.15 4.62
CA ARG A 62 33.96 7.37 5.85
C ARG A 62 32.80 6.39 5.75
N ILE A 63 31.70 6.79 5.10
CA ILE A 63 30.53 5.92 4.92
C ILE A 63 30.83 4.84 3.88
N LEU A 64 31.44 5.19 2.75
CA LEU A 64 31.83 4.26 1.71
C LEU A 64 32.82 3.23 2.24
N ALA A 65 33.79 3.63 3.06
CA ALA A 65 34.73 2.72 3.72
C ALA A 65 34.03 1.72 4.66
N ARG A 66 32.93 2.12 5.34
CA ARG A 66 32.15 1.22 6.20
C ARG A 66 31.30 0.22 5.41
N ILE A 67 30.88 0.56 4.19
CA ILE A 67 30.05 -0.31 3.33
C ILE A 67 30.92 -1.28 2.51
N GLY A 68 32.26 -1.16 2.56
CA GLY A 68 33.17 -2.00 1.78
C GLY A 68 33.20 -1.68 0.28
N SER A 69 32.59 -0.58 -0.13
CA SER A 69 32.56 -0.10 -1.52
C SER A 69 33.57 1.01 -1.72
N LEU A 70 34.85 0.72 -1.53
CA LEU A 70 35.91 1.57 -2.07
C LEU A 70 36.03 1.22 -3.56
N PRO A 71 35.83 2.15 -4.48
CA PRO A 71 36.25 1.94 -5.87
C PRO A 71 37.77 1.80 -5.87
N GLU A 72 38.28 0.66 -6.30
CA GLU A 72 39.73 0.42 -6.51
C GLU A 72 40.28 1.16 -7.74
N THR A 73 39.61 2.16 -8.22
CA THR A 73 40.07 2.94 -9.37
C THR A 73 40.24 4.38 -8.97
N GLU A 74 41.46 4.87 -9.12
CA GLU A 74 41.83 6.28 -9.26
C GLU A 74 41.18 6.93 -10.53
N GLY A 75 39.90 6.68 -10.75
CA GLY A 75 39.06 7.45 -11.64
C GLY A 75 38.34 8.49 -10.79
N GLU A 76 38.47 9.76 -11.17
CA GLU A 76 37.63 10.82 -10.65
C GLU A 76 36.22 10.29 -10.43
N PRO A 77 35.62 10.47 -9.23
CA PRO A 77 34.23 10.11 -9.04
C PRO A 77 33.47 10.80 -10.17
N THR A 78 32.91 10.00 -11.09
CA THR A 78 32.05 10.51 -12.15
C THR A 78 31.16 11.50 -11.50
N SER A 79 31.41 12.77 -11.76
CA SER A 79 30.70 13.90 -11.17
C SER A 79 29.21 13.56 -11.29
N PRO A 80 28.45 13.56 -10.21
CA PRO A 80 27.01 13.42 -10.35
C PRO A 80 26.64 14.49 -11.38
N GLU A 81 25.96 14.09 -12.43
CA GLU A 81 25.47 14.99 -13.47
C GLU A 81 25.11 16.34 -12.84
N PRO A 82 25.64 17.43 -13.35
CA PRO A 82 25.61 18.71 -12.65
C PRO A 82 24.17 19.03 -12.23
N ALA A 83 24.02 19.50 -11.02
CA ALA A 83 22.77 19.88 -10.37
C ALA A 83 21.86 20.80 -11.24
N GLN A 84 22.36 21.25 -12.38
CA GLN A 84 21.64 22.05 -13.38
C GLN A 84 20.45 21.34 -14.04
N ALA A 85 20.36 20.00 -13.99
CA ALA A 85 19.16 19.27 -14.41
C ALA A 85 18.04 19.30 -13.34
N ARG A 86 18.32 19.82 -12.13
CA ARG A 86 17.39 19.86 -11.00
C ARG A 86 16.51 21.11 -10.93
N ASP A 87 16.84 22.16 -11.64
CA ASP A 87 16.13 23.46 -11.52
C ASP A 87 14.87 23.57 -12.39
N LYS A 88 14.60 22.59 -13.23
CA LYS A 88 13.23 22.36 -13.71
C LYS A 88 12.55 21.41 -12.74
N GLN A 89 12.08 21.92 -11.59
CA GLN A 89 10.98 21.27 -10.86
C GLN A 89 9.89 21.03 -11.90
N MET A 90 9.84 19.77 -12.37
CA MET A 90 8.87 19.41 -13.38
C MET A 90 7.50 19.57 -12.73
N THR A 91 6.83 20.65 -13.10
CA THR A 91 5.51 21.04 -12.64
C THR A 91 4.54 19.86 -12.86
N VAL A 92 3.52 19.74 -12.02
CA VAL A 92 2.44 18.74 -12.18
C VAL A 92 1.92 18.69 -13.64
N GLY A 93 1.96 19.84 -14.34
CA GLY A 93 1.64 19.94 -15.76
C GLY A 93 2.47 19.02 -16.67
N ALA A 94 3.69 18.65 -16.30
CA ALA A 94 4.50 17.72 -17.08
C ALA A 94 3.97 16.27 -17.07
N LEU A 95 3.11 15.92 -16.09
CA LEU A 95 2.42 14.64 -16.02
C LEU A 95 1.25 14.54 -17.02
N PHE A 96 0.78 15.67 -17.54
CA PHE A 96 -0.38 15.76 -18.42
C PHE A 96 0.00 16.00 -19.90
N THR A 97 1.25 15.71 -20.27
CA THR A 97 1.63 15.66 -21.69
C THR A 97 0.78 14.62 -22.43
N PRO A 98 0.55 14.79 -23.75
CA PRO A 98 -0.26 13.87 -24.54
C PRO A 98 0.13 12.40 -24.36
N ASP A 99 1.43 12.13 -24.20
CA ASP A 99 1.98 10.77 -24.06
C ASP A 99 1.80 10.17 -22.67
N MET A 100 1.65 11.01 -21.63
CA MET A 100 1.59 10.53 -20.22
C MET A 100 0.24 10.71 -19.54
N ARG A 101 -0.62 11.59 -20.05
CA ARG A 101 -1.89 11.94 -19.39
C ARG A 101 -2.80 10.75 -19.13
N ALA A 102 -2.94 9.86 -20.09
CA ALA A 102 -3.88 8.75 -20.00
C ALA A 102 -3.48 7.78 -18.88
N TRP A 103 -2.24 7.35 -18.86
CA TRP A 103 -1.79 6.42 -17.84
C TRP A 103 -1.48 7.08 -16.48
N THR A 104 -1.19 8.37 -16.43
CA THR A 104 -1.18 9.12 -15.19
C THR A 104 -2.56 9.09 -14.51
N LEU A 105 -3.63 9.38 -15.25
CA LEU A 105 -4.99 9.31 -14.73
C LEU A 105 -5.39 7.89 -14.34
N LEU A 106 -5.01 6.88 -15.12
CA LEU A 106 -5.28 5.48 -14.79
C LEU A 106 -4.54 5.04 -13.52
N LEU A 107 -3.27 5.44 -13.33
CA LEU A 107 -2.52 5.16 -12.11
C LEU A 107 -3.12 5.87 -10.89
N TRP A 108 -3.57 7.11 -11.03
CA TRP A 108 -4.23 7.84 -9.94
C TRP A 108 -5.57 7.20 -9.57
N THR A 109 -6.35 6.81 -10.57
CA THR A 109 -7.62 6.07 -10.38
C THR A 109 -7.38 4.74 -9.67
N LEU A 110 -6.36 4.00 -10.10
CA LEU A 110 -5.99 2.74 -9.48
C LEU A 110 -5.57 2.92 -8.01
N SER A 111 -4.76 3.93 -7.72
CA SER A 111 -4.35 4.28 -6.35
C SER A 111 -5.56 4.60 -5.48
N PHE A 112 -6.47 5.42 -6.02
CA PHE A 112 -7.72 5.80 -5.35
C PHE A 112 -8.57 4.57 -5.03
N LEU A 113 -8.89 3.74 -6.03
CA LEU A 113 -9.73 2.55 -5.87
C LEU A 113 -9.11 1.54 -4.91
N GLY A 114 -7.80 1.30 -5.01
CA GLY A 114 -7.11 0.36 -4.14
C GLY A 114 -7.11 0.79 -2.69
N MET A 115 -6.83 2.07 -2.41
CA MET A 115 -6.88 2.62 -1.04
C MET A 115 -8.31 2.72 -0.51
N LEU A 116 -9.28 3.13 -1.34
CA LEU A 116 -10.69 3.16 -0.99
C LEU A 116 -11.13 1.77 -0.49
N LEU A 117 -10.85 0.74 -1.27
CA LEU A 117 -11.22 -0.63 -0.95
C LEU A 117 -10.51 -1.15 0.30
N THR A 118 -9.20 -0.93 0.40
CA THR A 118 -8.40 -1.36 1.56
C THR A 118 -8.93 -0.77 2.85
N TYR A 119 -9.17 0.53 2.89
CA TYR A 119 -9.65 1.21 4.09
C TYR A 119 -11.14 0.94 4.36
N PHE A 120 -11.96 0.72 3.33
CA PHE A 120 -13.30 0.21 3.50
C PHE A 120 -13.28 -1.14 4.22
N LEU A 121 -12.53 -2.11 3.71
CA LEU A 121 -12.46 -3.45 4.29
C LEU A 121 -11.90 -3.46 5.71
N ILE A 122 -10.83 -2.71 6.00
CA ILE A 122 -10.26 -2.63 7.35
C ILE A 122 -11.29 -2.13 8.36
N ASN A 123 -12.04 -1.08 8.01
CA ASN A 123 -12.95 -0.44 8.94
C ASN A 123 -14.29 -1.16 9.07
N TRP A 124 -14.81 -1.69 7.97
CA TRP A 124 -16.18 -2.21 7.94
C TRP A 124 -16.26 -3.72 8.09
N THR A 125 -15.25 -4.51 7.70
CA THR A 125 -15.31 -5.98 7.80
C THR A 125 -15.65 -6.47 9.21
N PRO A 126 -15.01 -6.02 10.31
CA PRO A 126 -15.35 -6.52 11.64
C PRO A 126 -16.80 -6.18 12.02
N LEU A 127 -17.24 -4.95 11.75
CA LEU A 127 -18.59 -4.50 12.06
C LEU A 127 -19.66 -5.27 11.26
N LEU A 128 -19.41 -5.48 9.97
CA LEU A 128 -20.33 -6.20 9.09
C LEU A 128 -20.43 -7.69 9.46
N LEU A 129 -19.33 -8.32 9.87
CA LEU A 129 -19.32 -9.69 10.35
C LEU A 129 -20.11 -9.85 11.65
N VAL A 130 -19.93 -8.92 12.60
CA VAL A 130 -20.71 -8.91 13.85
C VAL A 130 -22.19 -8.66 13.56
N ALA A 131 -22.52 -7.72 12.68
CA ALA A 131 -23.90 -7.46 12.25
C ALA A 131 -24.54 -8.68 11.55
N ALA A 132 -23.74 -9.54 10.91
CA ALA A 132 -24.17 -10.80 10.32
C ALA A 132 -24.24 -11.97 11.32
N GLY A 133 -24.04 -11.72 12.62
CA GLY A 133 -24.13 -12.73 13.67
C GLY A 133 -22.84 -13.50 13.95
N VAL A 134 -21.71 -13.10 13.38
CA VAL A 134 -20.39 -13.68 13.71
C VAL A 134 -19.96 -13.18 15.09
N PRO A 135 -19.52 -14.06 16.01
CA PRO A 135 -19.01 -13.64 17.31
C PRO A 135 -17.87 -12.63 17.18
N GLU A 136 -17.84 -11.62 18.07
CA GLU A 136 -16.88 -10.52 18.02
C GLU A 136 -15.42 -10.98 17.96
N GLN A 137 -15.04 -11.98 18.75
CA GLN A 137 -13.69 -12.57 18.73
C GLN A 137 -13.31 -13.11 17.34
N ASN A 138 -14.26 -13.73 16.64
CA ASN A 138 -14.05 -14.28 15.29
C ASN A 138 -14.02 -13.16 14.24
N ALA A 139 -14.76 -12.09 14.44
CA ALA A 139 -14.69 -10.90 13.59
C ALA A 139 -13.32 -10.20 13.71
N ILE A 140 -12.76 -10.12 14.92
CA ILE A 140 -11.39 -9.63 15.16
C ILE A 140 -10.38 -10.56 14.46
N MET A 141 -10.53 -11.88 14.62
CA MET A 141 -9.68 -12.87 13.94
C MET A 141 -9.73 -12.71 12.41
N ALA A 142 -10.89 -12.40 11.84
CA ALA A 142 -11.04 -12.14 10.40
C ALA A 142 -10.17 -10.95 9.94
N VAL A 143 -10.10 -9.86 10.73
CA VAL A 143 -9.21 -8.72 10.42
C VAL A 143 -7.73 -9.10 10.51
N VAL A 144 -7.37 -9.94 11.49
CA VAL A 144 -6.00 -10.47 11.60
C VAL A 144 -5.66 -11.29 10.35
N LEU A 145 -6.56 -12.18 9.92
CA LEU A 145 -6.39 -12.99 8.72
C LEU A 145 -6.35 -12.15 7.44
N LEU A 146 -7.16 -11.08 7.36
CA LEU A 146 -7.13 -10.13 6.25
C LEU A 146 -5.73 -9.49 6.10
N ASN A 147 -5.15 -9.04 7.21
CA ASN A 147 -3.81 -8.45 7.23
C ASN A 147 -2.69 -9.48 7.01
N ALA A 148 -2.80 -10.67 7.63
CA ALA A 148 -1.86 -11.76 7.44
C ALA A 148 -1.85 -12.24 5.98
N GLY A 149 -3.04 -12.38 5.39
CA GLY A 149 -3.20 -12.63 3.96
C GLY A 149 -2.52 -11.55 3.13
N GLY A 150 -2.67 -10.27 3.49
CA GLY A 150 -2.00 -9.15 2.83
C GLY A 150 -0.48 -9.26 2.84
N VAL A 151 0.12 -9.63 3.97
CA VAL A 151 1.57 -9.86 4.07
C VAL A 151 2.01 -11.02 3.18
N ALA A 152 1.34 -12.16 3.29
CA ALA A 152 1.64 -13.33 2.47
C ALA A 152 1.46 -13.04 0.97
N GLY A 153 0.36 -12.36 0.63
CA GLY A 153 0.05 -11.92 -0.73
C GLY A 153 1.07 -10.92 -1.28
N GLY A 154 1.50 -9.95 -0.47
CA GLY A 154 2.52 -8.99 -0.85
C GLY A 154 3.84 -9.65 -1.24
N LEU A 155 4.26 -10.67 -0.49
CA LEU A 155 5.47 -11.45 -0.78
C LEU A 155 5.27 -12.37 -2.01
N LEU A 156 4.13 -13.06 -2.10
CA LEU A 156 3.83 -13.96 -3.21
C LEU A 156 3.69 -13.19 -4.53
N ILE A 157 2.89 -12.13 -4.53
CA ILE A 157 2.69 -11.26 -5.68
C ILE A 157 4.01 -10.61 -6.07
N GLY A 158 4.79 -10.09 -5.10
CA GLY A 158 6.11 -9.52 -5.36
C GLY A 158 7.03 -10.47 -6.13
N ARG A 159 7.10 -11.74 -5.73
CA ARG A 159 7.86 -12.76 -6.48
C ARG A 159 7.32 -13.05 -7.88
N LEU A 160 5.99 -12.98 -8.05
CA LEU A 160 5.38 -13.14 -9.36
C LEU A 160 5.71 -11.96 -10.30
N LEU A 161 5.79 -10.75 -9.74
CA LEU A 161 6.13 -9.54 -10.49
C LEU A 161 7.54 -9.60 -11.10
N ASP A 162 8.46 -10.38 -10.50
CA ASP A 162 9.81 -10.60 -11.03
C ASP A 162 9.82 -11.49 -12.30
N ARG A 163 8.71 -12.15 -12.63
CA ARG A 163 8.65 -13.13 -13.72
C ARG A 163 7.57 -12.86 -14.76
N VAL A 164 6.56 -12.09 -14.40
CA VAL A 164 5.35 -11.86 -15.23
C VAL A 164 5.03 -10.38 -15.25
N SER A 165 4.36 -9.92 -16.29
CA SER A 165 3.90 -8.53 -16.43
C SER A 165 3.15 -8.06 -15.18
N VAL A 166 3.62 -6.94 -14.62
CA VAL A 166 3.10 -6.33 -13.38
C VAL A 166 1.60 -6.08 -13.48
N PHE A 167 1.12 -5.60 -14.63
CA PHE A 167 -0.30 -5.28 -14.82
C PHE A 167 -1.18 -6.52 -14.82
N ILE A 168 -0.72 -7.61 -15.46
CA ILE A 168 -1.49 -8.86 -15.53
C ILE A 168 -1.58 -9.49 -14.14
N VAL A 169 -0.46 -9.58 -13.43
CA VAL A 169 -0.44 -10.16 -12.08
C VAL A 169 -1.35 -9.38 -11.14
N LEU A 170 -1.25 -8.05 -11.14
CA LEU A 170 -2.12 -7.22 -10.30
C LEU A 170 -3.58 -7.27 -10.75
N ALA A 171 -3.88 -7.31 -12.06
CA ALA A 171 -5.25 -7.45 -12.54
C ALA A 171 -5.89 -8.78 -12.08
N ILE A 172 -5.13 -9.87 -12.14
CA ILE A 172 -5.58 -11.18 -11.61
C ILE A 172 -5.79 -11.08 -10.10
N ALA A 173 -4.86 -10.48 -9.36
CA ALA A 173 -4.99 -10.32 -7.90
C ALA A 173 -6.24 -9.52 -7.53
N PHE A 174 -6.49 -8.38 -8.16
CA PHE A 174 -7.70 -7.59 -7.91
C PHE A 174 -8.98 -8.29 -8.39
N GLY A 175 -8.93 -9.03 -9.50
CA GLY A 175 -10.05 -9.83 -10.00
C GLY A 175 -10.42 -10.98 -9.05
N VAL A 176 -9.43 -11.76 -8.60
CA VAL A 176 -9.63 -12.80 -7.59
C VAL A 176 -10.13 -12.19 -6.28
N GLY A 177 -9.56 -11.08 -5.86
CA GLY A 177 -10.01 -10.36 -4.67
C GLY A 177 -11.46 -9.87 -4.77
N ALA A 178 -11.87 -9.39 -5.93
CA ALA A 178 -13.27 -9.00 -6.19
C ALA A 178 -14.23 -10.20 -6.06
N LEU A 179 -13.85 -11.34 -6.61
CA LEU A 179 -14.63 -12.59 -6.47
C LEU A 179 -14.70 -13.05 -5.01
N CYS A 180 -13.59 -12.98 -4.28
CA CYS A 180 -13.53 -13.41 -2.89
C CYS A 180 -14.35 -12.49 -1.97
N VAL A 181 -14.30 -11.17 -2.15
CA VAL A 181 -15.09 -10.26 -1.33
C VAL A 181 -16.59 -10.34 -1.66
N TYR A 182 -16.94 -10.57 -2.93
CA TYR A 182 -18.32 -10.84 -3.32
C TYR A 182 -18.81 -12.15 -2.71
N ALA A 183 -18.03 -13.23 -2.81
CA ALA A 183 -18.33 -14.52 -2.21
C ALA A 183 -18.42 -14.42 -0.69
N LEU A 184 -17.55 -13.65 -0.03
CA LEU A 184 -17.63 -13.38 1.41
C LEU A 184 -19.00 -12.81 1.78
N GLY A 185 -19.50 -11.82 1.04
CA GLY A 185 -20.85 -11.30 1.24
C GLY A 185 -21.95 -12.33 0.97
N ALA A 186 -21.84 -13.12 -0.09
CA ALA A 186 -22.84 -14.11 -0.48
C ALA A 186 -22.90 -15.32 0.48
N THR A 187 -21.81 -15.64 1.15
CA THR A 187 -21.67 -16.82 2.03
C THR A 187 -21.75 -16.49 3.52
N LEU A 188 -22.09 -15.25 3.87
CA LEU A 188 -22.34 -14.86 5.27
C LEU A 188 -23.43 -15.75 5.87
N GLY A 189 -23.12 -16.39 7.01
CA GLY A 189 -24.03 -17.34 7.67
C GLY A 189 -23.89 -18.81 7.22
N MET A 190 -23.12 -19.12 6.16
CA MET A 190 -22.89 -20.51 5.73
C MET A 190 -21.85 -21.25 6.56
N GLY A 191 -21.16 -20.58 7.46
CA GLY A 191 -20.19 -21.18 8.38
C GLY A 191 -18.97 -20.32 8.62
N LEU A 192 -18.47 -20.36 9.85
CA LEU A 192 -17.34 -19.53 10.29
C LEU A 192 -16.06 -19.84 9.51
N ALA A 193 -15.76 -21.11 9.27
CA ALA A 193 -14.53 -21.51 8.55
C ALA A 193 -14.48 -20.91 7.15
N LEU A 194 -15.59 -20.94 6.41
CA LEU A 194 -15.67 -20.36 5.07
C LEU A 194 -15.48 -18.85 5.09
N THR A 195 -16.11 -18.15 6.04
CA THR A 195 -15.95 -16.70 6.24
C THR A 195 -14.49 -16.33 6.48
N LEU A 196 -13.79 -17.05 7.37
CA LEU A 196 -12.39 -16.79 7.69
C LEU A 196 -11.46 -17.07 6.50
N ILE A 197 -11.70 -18.17 5.76
CA ILE A 197 -10.93 -18.50 4.55
C ILE A 197 -11.12 -17.42 3.47
N MET A 198 -12.37 -17.04 3.19
CA MET A 198 -12.66 -16.00 2.19
C MET A 198 -12.03 -14.67 2.58
N THR A 199 -12.06 -14.31 3.85
CA THR A 199 -11.41 -13.10 4.36
C THR A 199 -9.88 -13.15 4.18
N ALA A 200 -9.25 -14.28 4.49
CA ALA A 200 -7.80 -14.46 4.32
C ALA A 200 -7.40 -14.36 2.83
N VAL A 201 -8.15 -14.98 1.92
CA VAL A 201 -7.89 -14.93 0.48
C VAL A 201 -8.16 -13.53 -0.08
N THR A 202 -9.17 -12.82 0.41
CA THR A 202 -9.42 -11.42 0.09
C THR A 202 -8.21 -10.55 0.48
N GLY A 203 -7.68 -10.76 1.68
CA GLY A 203 -6.45 -10.09 2.13
C GLY A 203 -5.25 -10.38 1.24
N LEU A 204 -5.00 -11.66 0.95
CA LEU A 204 -3.91 -12.10 0.09
C LEU A 204 -3.97 -11.44 -1.29
N SER A 205 -5.15 -11.35 -1.88
CA SER A 205 -5.33 -10.82 -3.23
C SER A 205 -5.31 -9.29 -3.24
N LEU A 206 -6.20 -8.64 -2.49
CA LEU A 206 -6.39 -7.18 -2.55
C LEU A 206 -5.30 -6.42 -1.81
N PHE A 207 -5.02 -6.81 -0.56
CA PHE A 207 -3.99 -6.12 0.23
C PHE A 207 -2.59 -6.45 -0.28
N GLY A 208 -2.37 -7.71 -0.69
CA GLY A 208 -1.12 -8.12 -1.32
C GLY A 208 -0.86 -7.37 -2.62
N GLY A 209 -1.88 -7.18 -3.46
CA GLY A 209 -1.80 -6.35 -4.68
C GLY A 209 -1.49 -4.89 -4.35
N GLN A 210 -2.21 -4.32 -3.38
CA GLN A 210 -2.05 -2.92 -2.96
C GLN A 210 -0.64 -2.62 -2.41
N MET A 211 0.00 -3.57 -1.73
CA MET A 211 1.37 -3.41 -1.22
C MET A 211 2.42 -3.22 -2.31
N ASN A 212 2.19 -3.77 -3.48
CA ASN A 212 3.12 -3.68 -4.61
C ASN A 212 2.90 -2.41 -5.47
N PHE A 213 1.83 -1.65 -5.20
CA PHE A 213 1.47 -0.46 -5.96
C PHE A 213 2.53 0.67 -5.93
N PRO A 214 3.20 0.99 -4.80
CA PRO A 214 4.27 2.00 -4.79
C PRO A 214 5.43 1.66 -5.73
N GLY A 215 5.77 0.37 -5.84
CA GLY A 215 6.78 -0.10 -6.80
C GLY A 215 6.35 0.12 -8.25
N LEU A 216 5.08 -0.16 -8.55
CA LEU A 216 4.49 0.09 -9.86
C LEU A 216 4.63 1.57 -10.25
N THR A 217 4.20 2.49 -9.40
CA THR A 217 4.26 3.94 -9.69
C THR A 217 5.70 4.44 -9.82
N ALA A 218 6.61 3.97 -8.97
CA ALA A 218 8.01 4.37 -9.01
C ALA A 218 8.72 3.93 -10.31
N ASN A 219 8.36 2.78 -10.87
CA ASN A 219 8.99 2.24 -12.07
C ASN A 219 8.42 2.84 -13.37
N TYR A 220 7.16 3.25 -13.36
CA TYR A 220 6.47 3.73 -14.57
C TYR A 220 6.71 5.19 -14.91
N TYR A 221 6.93 6.04 -13.91
CA TYR A 221 7.24 7.43 -14.20
C TYR A 221 8.70 7.60 -14.63
N PRO A 222 8.98 8.35 -15.74
CA PRO A 222 10.33 8.74 -16.11
C PRO A 222 11.05 9.43 -14.96
N VAL A 223 12.38 9.22 -14.87
CA VAL A 223 13.20 9.75 -13.77
C VAL A 223 12.93 11.21 -13.41
N PRO A 224 12.79 12.15 -14.38
CA PRO A 224 12.59 13.56 -14.07
C PRO A 224 11.28 13.88 -13.34
N VAL A 225 10.19 13.14 -13.63
CA VAL A 225 8.84 13.35 -13.07
C VAL A 225 8.42 12.29 -12.06
N ARG A 226 9.27 11.31 -11.77
CA ARG A 226 8.97 10.13 -10.94
C ARG A 226 8.49 10.51 -9.54
N SER A 227 9.21 11.39 -8.86
CA SER A 227 8.85 11.82 -7.50
C SER A 227 7.52 12.57 -7.47
N THR A 228 7.28 13.44 -8.45
CA THR A 228 6.02 14.19 -8.58
C THR A 228 4.87 13.25 -8.92
N GLY A 229 5.03 12.35 -9.90
CA GLY A 229 3.99 11.40 -10.32
C GLY A 229 3.61 10.42 -9.21
N ALA A 230 4.62 9.82 -8.55
CA ALA A 230 4.39 8.92 -7.42
C ALA A 230 3.74 9.63 -6.23
N GLY A 231 4.19 10.85 -5.91
CA GLY A 231 3.62 11.66 -4.84
C GLY A 231 2.14 11.98 -5.06
N TRP A 232 1.78 12.39 -6.26
CA TRP A 232 0.37 12.66 -6.60
C TRP A 232 -0.48 11.38 -6.65
N ALA A 233 0.05 10.26 -7.16
CA ALA A 233 -0.65 8.97 -7.09
C ALA A 233 -0.94 8.59 -5.63
N MET A 234 0.01 8.79 -4.72
CA MET A 234 -0.20 8.58 -3.29
C MET A 234 -1.24 9.55 -2.69
N ALA A 235 -1.24 10.82 -3.10
CA ALA A 235 -2.22 11.80 -2.64
C ALA A 235 -3.65 11.40 -3.03
N PHE A 236 -3.86 10.98 -4.28
CA PHE A 236 -5.15 10.45 -4.73
C PHE A 236 -5.53 9.17 -3.98
N GLY A 237 -4.58 8.28 -3.70
CA GLY A 237 -4.80 7.13 -2.84
C GLY A 237 -5.29 7.55 -1.44
N ARG A 238 -4.69 8.57 -0.84
CA ARG A 238 -5.14 9.10 0.47
C ARG A 238 -6.56 9.63 0.44
N ALA A 239 -6.98 10.29 -0.65
CA ALA A 239 -8.38 10.66 -0.83
C ALA A 239 -9.30 9.43 -0.82
N GLY A 240 -8.90 8.34 -1.51
CA GLY A 240 -9.61 7.06 -1.47
C GLY A 240 -9.72 6.49 -0.06
N SER A 241 -8.65 6.56 0.74
CA SER A 241 -8.65 6.07 2.13
C SER A 241 -9.62 6.82 3.06
N VAL A 242 -9.93 8.07 2.75
CA VAL A 242 -10.94 8.87 3.48
C VAL A 242 -12.35 8.54 2.99
N ILE A 243 -12.52 8.46 1.66
CA ILE A 243 -13.84 8.23 1.06
C ILE A 243 -14.34 6.80 1.32
N GLY A 244 -13.46 5.80 1.40
CA GLY A 244 -13.83 4.40 1.65
C GLY A 244 -14.68 4.21 2.91
N PRO A 245 -14.20 4.57 4.10
CA PRO A 245 -14.97 4.51 5.32
C PRO A 245 -16.25 5.35 5.30
N LEU A 246 -16.20 6.56 4.72
CA LEU A 246 -17.37 7.44 4.59
C LEU A 246 -18.44 6.83 3.70
N ALA A 247 -18.06 6.24 2.56
CA ALA A 247 -18.99 5.54 1.67
C ALA A 247 -19.67 4.38 2.39
N GLY A 248 -18.93 3.60 3.19
CA GLY A 248 -19.50 2.53 4.01
C GLY A 248 -20.54 3.07 4.99
N GLY A 249 -20.26 4.18 5.68
CA GLY A 249 -21.22 4.83 6.57
C GLY A 249 -22.50 5.28 5.85
N ALA A 250 -22.37 5.88 4.66
CA ALA A 250 -23.49 6.27 3.84
C ALA A 250 -24.35 5.06 3.41
N LEU A 251 -23.71 3.96 2.99
CA LEU A 251 -24.39 2.73 2.60
C LEU A 251 -25.14 2.07 3.79
N VAL A 252 -24.55 2.08 4.98
CA VAL A 252 -25.22 1.62 6.22
C VAL A 252 -26.44 2.49 6.54
N ALA A 253 -26.33 3.81 6.37
CA ALA A 253 -27.45 4.73 6.57
C ALA A 253 -28.61 4.47 5.58
N MET A 254 -28.32 3.88 4.41
CA MET A 254 -29.32 3.41 3.44
C MET A 254 -29.97 2.08 3.82
N LYS A 255 -29.66 1.54 5.02
CA LYS A 255 -30.18 0.26 5.55
C LYS A 255 -29.84 -0.98 4.69
N LEU A 256 -28.70 -0.94 4.02
CA LEU A 256 -28.20 -2.10 3.29
C LEU A 256 -27.67 -3.15 4.28
N ASP A 257 -27.91 -4.42 3.97
CA ASP A 257 -27.43 -5.55 4.77
C ASP A 257 -25.91 -5.71 4.68
N ALA A 258 -25.31 -6.34 5.68
CA ALA A 258 -23.87 -6.64 5.71
C ALA A 258 -23.40 -7.40 4.45
N SER A 259 -24.22 -8.35 3.97
CA SER A 259 -23.99 -9.10 2.73
C SER A 259 -23.92 -8.17 1.52
N GLN A 260 -24.89 -7.28 1.37
CA GLN A 260 -24.95 -6.32 0.25
C GLN A 260 -23.77 -5.34 0.27
N LEU A 261 -23.37 -4.85 1.45
CA LEU A 261 -22.22 -3.95 1.58
C LEU A 261 -20.91 -4.63 1.14
N LEU A 262 -20.68 -5.88 1.55
CA LEU A 262 -19.51 -6.64 1.12
C LEU A 262 -19.56 -6.92 -0.39
N GLN A 263 -20.73 -7.29 -0.94
CA GLN A 263 -20.89 -7.51 -2.38
C GLN A 263 -20.65 -6.23 -3.19
N LEU A 264 -21.15 -5.09 -2.74
CA LEU A 264 -20.94 -3.78 -3.38
C LEU A 264 -19.45 -3.39 -3.35
N SER A 265 -18.72 -3.78 -2.31
CA SER A 265 -17.29 -3.50 -2.23
C SER A 265 -16.46 -4.25 -3.29
N ALA A 266 -17.03 -5.24 -3.98
CA ALA A 266 -16.41 -5.86 -5.13
C ALA A 266 -16.31 -4.92 -6.36
N ILE A 267 -17.20 -3.92 -6.46
CA ILE A 267 -17.22 -2.99 -7.60
C ILE A 267 -15.89 -2.23 -7.75
N PRO A 268 -15.36 -1.55 -6.73
CA PRO A 268 -14.06 -0.88 -6.85
C PRO A 268 -12.92 -1.86 -7.17
N ALA A 269 -12.98 -3.12 -6.71
CA ALA A 269 -11.98 -4.12 -7.05
C ALA A 269 -12.02 -4.52 -8.53
N VAL A 270 -13.24 -4.73 -9.09
CA VAL A 270 -13.44 -5.00 -10.52
C VAL A 270 -12.96 -3.82 -11.36
N LEU A 271 -13.31 -2.59 -10.97
CA LEU A 271 -12.86 -1.38 -11.66
C LEU A 271 -11.34 -1.26 -11.64
N ALA A 272 -10.68 -1.57 -10.52
CA ALA A 272 -9.22 -1.58 -10.41
C ALA A 272 -8.60 -2.64 -11.34
N ALA A 273 -9.18 -3.84 -11.42
CA ALA A 273 -8.74 -4.87 -12.36
C ALA A 273 -8.89 -4.43 -13.82
N ILE A 274 -9.99 -3.78 -14.18
CA ILE A 274 -10.21 -3.20 -15.53
C ILE A 274 -9.16 -2.12 -15.84
N VAL A 275 -8.92 -1.21 -14.91
CA VAL A 275 -7.90 -0.15 -15.07
C VAL A 275 -6.51 -0.76 -15.28
N LEU A 276 -6.16 -1.83 -14.57
CA LEU A 276 -4.90 -2.55 -14.75
C LEU A 276 -4.80 -3.20 -16.13
N LEU A 277 -5.89 -3.79 -16.64
CA LEU A 277 -5.93 -4.34 -17.99
C LEU A 277 -5.84 -3.24 -19.07
N MET A 278 -6.42 -2.07 -18.82
CA MET A 278 -6.26 -0.92 -19.71
C MET A 278 -4.81 -0.42 -19.72
N LEU A 279 -4.15 -0.37 -18.56
CA LEU A 279 -2.74 -0.03 -18.43
C LEU A 279 -1.85 -1.05 -19.16
N ALA A 280 -2.15 -2.34 -19.06
CA ALA A 280 -1.43 -3.40 -19.78
C ALA A 280 -1.49 -3.22 -21.31
N ARG A 281 -2.62 -2.72 -21.83
CA ARG A 281 -2.79 -2.46 -23.29
C ARG A 281 -2.16 -1.14 -23.73
N ALA A 282 -2.21 -0.12 -22.87
CA ALA A 282 -1.71 1.21 -23.19
C ALA A 282 -0.18 1.30 -23.10
N CYS A 283 0.47 0.39 -22.40
CA CYS A 283 1.90 0.37 -22.19
C CYS A 283 2.46 -0.98 -22.68
N PRO A 284 2.74 -1.13 -24.01
CA PRO A 284 3.45 -2.31 -24.49
C PRO A 284 4.83 -2.32 -23.85
N GLU A 285 5.07 -3.34 -23.07
CA GLU A 285 6.31 -3.79 -22.41
C GLU A 285 7.53 -2.87 -22.61
N ARG A 286 7.71 -1.87 -21.77
CA ARG A 286 9.05 -1.48 -21.37
C ARG A 286 9.51 -2.58 -20.42
N GLN A 287 10.21 -3.56 -20.97
CA GLN A 287 10.94 -4.58 -20.25
C GLN A 287 11.74 -3.89 -19.14
N ILE A 288 11.42 -4.25 -17.91
CA ILE A 288 12.24 -3.98 -16.71
C ILE A 288 13.38 -4.99 -16.72
#